data_86602aa8520978dd7911b3bda3d97a45
#
_entry.id   86602aa8520978dd7911b3bda3d97a45
#
_cell.length_a   1.000
_cell.length_b   1.000
_cell.length_c   1.000
_cell.angle_alpha   90.00
_cell.angle_beta   90.00
_cell.angle_gamma   90.00
#
_symmetry.space_group_name_H-M   'P 1'
#
loop_
_entity.id
_entity.type
_entity.pdbx_description
1 polymer ?
#
loop_
_entity_poly.entity_id
_entity_poly.type
_entity_poly.pdbx_seq_one_letter_code
_entity_poly.pdbx_strand_id
1 'polypeptide(L)'
;MRVYVSTAARSSDSARAEGADPTPGSGVVAEVITAAAETVLISPGTLGYSNEATPSTDIYCAVTNRHGSTQAITVTLTLVALEV
;
A
#
# COMPACT_ATOMS: atom_id res chain seq x y z
N MET A 1 -3.63 -0.63 -5.51
CA MET A 1 -3.38 -0.72 -4.05
C MET A 1 -2.17 0.10 -3.68
N ARG A 2 -2.25 0.81 -2.61
CA ARG A 2 -1.14 1.56 -2.04
C ARG A 2 -0.87 1.06 -0.63
N VAL A 3 0.39 1.03 -0.26
CA VAL A 3 0.85 0.57 1.06
C VAL A 3 1.56 1.71 1.77
N TYR A 4 1.28 1.88 3.05
CA TYR A 4 1.74 3.02 3.85
C TYR A 4 2.37 2.57 5.17
N VAL A 5 3.16 3.48 5.77
CA VAL A 5 3.78 3.24 7.08
C VAL A 5 2.87 3.62 8.25
N SER A 6 1.78 4.36 8.00
CA SER A 6 0.86 4.82 9.05
C SER A 6 -0.51 5.18 8.49
N THR A 7 -1.50 5.29 9.38
CA THR A 7 -2.82 5.78 9.02
C THR A 7 -2.80 7.25 8.60
N ALA A 8 -1.94 8.05 9.21
CA ALA A 8 -1.78 9.46 8.85
C ALA A 8 -1.23 9.60 7.43
N ALA A 9 -0.22 8.80 7.05
CA ALA A 9 0.31 8.79 5.70
C ALA A 9 -0.76 8.38 4.68
N ARG A 10 -1.55 7.37 5.00
CA ARG A 10 -2.67 6.93 4.15
C ARG A 10 -3.69 8.05 3.93
N SER A 11 -4.09 8.74 4.99
CA SER A 11 -5.05 9.82 4.90
C SER A 11 -4.51 11.01 4.09
N SER A 12 -3.26 11.38 4.30
CA SER A 12 -2.62 12.49 3.60
C SER A 12 -2.48 12.23 2.10
N ASP A 13 -2.33 10.98 1.70
CA ASP A 13 -2.13 10.59 0.31
C ASP A 13 -3.45 10.31 -0.44
N SER A 14 -4.59 10.38 0.23
CA SER A 14 -5.87 9.91 -0.31
C SER A 14 -6.31 10.62 -1.59
N ALA A 15 -5.90 11.88 -1.79
CA ALA A 15 -6.26 12.67 -2.96
C ALA A 15 -5.22 12.62 -4.08
N ARG A 16 -4.11 11.90 -3.91
CA ARG A 16 -3.08 11.82 -4.95
C ARG A 16 -3.61 11.07 -6.17
N ALA A 17 -3.44 11.67 -7.36
CA ALA A 17 -3.88 11.06 -8.60
C ALA A 17 -3.10 9.77 -8.88
N GLU A 18 -3.77 8.83 -9.53
CA GLU A 18 -3.13 7.61 -10.02
C GLU A 18 -2.06 7.99 -11.05
N GLY A 19 -0.90 7.38 -10.94
CA GLY A 19 0.23 7.68 -11.81
C GLY A 19 1.04 8.90 -11.41
N ALA A 20 0.61 9.68 -10.43
CA ALA A 20 1.41 10.75 -9.86
C ALA A 20 2.36 10.20 -8.81
N ASP A 21 3.61 10.66 -8.82
CA ASP A 21 4.60 10.24 -7.85
C ASP A 21 4.29 10.82 -6.46
N PRO A 22 4.44 10.03 -5.39
CA PRO A 22 4.29 10.54 -4.04
C PRO A 22 5.45 11.48 -3.68
N THR A 23 5.19 12.41 -2.76
CA THR A 23 6.25 13.26 -2.21
C THR A 23 7.25 12.38 -1.44
N PRO A 24 8.55 12.54 -1.67
CA PRO A 24 9.56 11.82 -0.88
C PRO A 24 9.35 12.03 0.62
N GLY A 25 9.40 10.94 1.39
CA GLY A 25 9.20 10.99 2.84
C GLY A 25 7.74 11.04 3.29
N SER A 26 6.78 10.92 2.37
CA SER A 26 5.34 10.97 2.70
C SER A 26 4.79 9.69 3.33
N GLY A 27 5.61 8.65 3.47
CA GLY A 27 5.21 7.39 4.09
C GLY A 27 4.56 6.38 3.15
N VAL A 28 4.63 6.61 1.86
CA VAL A 28 4.20 5.64 0.84
C VAL A 28 5.29 4.60 0.65
N VAL A 29 4.95 3.32 0.85
CA VAL A 29 5.87 2.20 0.73
C VAL A 29 5.86 1.62 -0.68
N ALA A 30 4.68 1.43 -1.23
CA ALA A 30 4.50 0.82 -2.54
C ALA A 30 3.15 1.20 -3.14
N GLU A 31 3.09 1.15 -4.47
CA GLU A 31 1.84 1.27 -5.21
C GLU A 31 1.82 0.19 -6.27
N VAL A 32 0.71 -0.55 -6.36
CA VAL A 32 0.50 -1.61 -7.35
C VAL A 32 -0.79 -1.33 -8.10
N ILE A 33 -0.71 -1.30 -9.43
CA ILE A 33 -1.86 -1.10 -10.32
C ILE A 33 -2.00 -2.37 -11.15
N THR A 34 -3.20 -2.96 -11.12
CA THR A 34 -3.50 -4.19 -11.85
C THR A 34 -4.65 -3.96 -12.83
N ALA A 35 -4.63 -4.66 -13.96
CA ALA A 35 -5.71 -4.65 -14.93
C ALA A 35 -6.69 -5.80 -14.71
N ALA A 36 -6.29 -6.84 -14.00
CA ALA A 36 -7.08 -8.03 -13.72
C ALA A 36 -6.56 -8.68 -12.43
N ALA A 37 -7.18 -9.79 -12.02
CA ALA A 37 -6.66 -10.58 -10.91
C ALA A 37 -5.28 -11.13 -11.29
N GLU A 38 -4.26 -10.77 -10.52
CA GLU A 38 -2.89 -11.18 -10.79
C GLU A 38 -2.03 -11.18 -9.53
N THR A 39 -0.92 -11.88 -9.59
CA THR A 39 0.12 -11.84 -8.57
C THR A 39 1.25 -10.94 -9.05
N VAL A 40 1.58 -9.92 -8.26
CA VAL A 40 2.65 -8.98 -8.59
C VAL A 40 3.80 -9.18 -7.62
N LEU A 41 5.01 -9.35 -8.15
CA LEU A 41 6.23 -9.41 -7.37
C LEU A 41 6.86 -8.03 -7.32
N ILE A 42 7.05 -7.51 -6.12
CA ILE A 42 7.79 -6.26 -5.93
C ILE A 42 9.27 -6.60 -5.80
N SER A 43 10.04 -6.28 -6.84
CA SER A 43 11.46 -6.64 -6.92
C SER A 43 12.29 -5.44 -7.45
N PRO A 44 13.38 -5.06 -6.79
CA PRO A 44 13.79 -5.55 -5.49
C PRO A 44 12.71 -5.28 -4.45
N GLY A 45 12.66 -6.08 -3.40
CA GLY A 45 11.65 -5.94 -2.37
C GLY A 45 11.63 -4.54 -1.75
N THR A 46 10.47 -4.14 -1.25
CA THR A 46 10.33 -2.89 -0.51
C THR A 46 10.25 -3.18 0.98
N LEU A 47 10.68 -2.21 1.79
CA LEU A 47 10.66 -2.30 3.24
C LEU A 47 9.41 -1.63 3.79
N GLY A 48 8.56 -2.39 4.48
CA GLY A 48 7.39 -1.88 5.16
C GLY A 48 7.58 -1.91 6.68
N TYR A 49 7.06 -0.91 7.36
CA TYR A 49 7.09 -0.83 8.83
C TYR A 49 5.92 0.04 9.30
N SER A 50 5.63 -0.04 10.60
CA SER A 50 4.64 0.84 11.23
C SER A 50 5.35 2.04 11.84
N ASN A 51 4.94 3.24 11.44
CA ASN A 51 5.43 4.51 11.97
C ASN A 51 4.37 5.21 12.85
N GLU A 52 3.48 4.43 13.44
CA GLU A 52 2.50 4.96 14.39
C GLU A 52 3.17 5.34 15.70
N ALA A 53 2.53 6.24 16.47
CA ALA A 53 3.00 6.63 17.79
C ALA A 53 3.11 5.43 18.74
N THR A 54 2.21 4.45 18.59
CA THR A 54 2.31 3.14 19.24
C THR A 54 2.62 2.13 18.13
N PRO A 55 3.89 1.72 17.96
CA PRO A 55 4.27 0.79 16.89
C PRO A 55 3.53 -0.53 16.99
N SER A 56 3.18 -1.10 15.83
CA SER A 56 2.49 -2.38 15.71
C SER A 56 3.05 -3.17 14.52
N THR A 57 2.51 -4.36 14.32
CA THR A 57 2.83 -5.19 13.14
C THR A 57 1.82 -4.97 12.00
N ASP A 58 0.95 -3.98 12.12
CA ASP A 58 -0.06 -3.70 11.10
C ASP A 58 0.56 -3.16 9.82
N ILE A 59 -0.02 -3.54 8.71
CA ILE A 59 0.29 -3.01 7.38
C ILE A 59 -0.89 -2.17 6.93
N TYR A 60 -0.64 -0.92 6.58
CA TYR A 60 -1.68 0.04 6.23
C TYR A 60 -1.82 0.11 4.72
N CYS A 61 -3.03 -0.18 4.22
CA CYS A 61 -3.30 -0.25 2.78
C CYS A 61 -4.49 0.59 2.40
N ALA A 62 -4.49 1.05 1.14
CA ALA A 62 -5.66 1.62 0.48
C ALA A 62 -5.86 0.90 -0.85
N VAL A 63 -7.09 0.47 -1.12
CA VAL A 63 -7.45 -0.23 -2.35
C VAL A 63 -8.50 0.59 -3.07
N THR A 64 -8.28 0.87 -4.35
CA THR A 64 -9.23 1.57 -5.20
C THR A 64 -9.78 0.63 -6.25
N ASN A 65 -11.10 0.52 -6.32
CA ASN A 65 -11.78 -0.22 -7.37
C ASN A 65 -11.92 0.66 -8.62
N ARG A 66 -11.28 0.24 -9.70
CA ARG A 66 -11.33 0.93 -10.99
C ARG A 66 -12.34 0.31 -11.97
N HIS A 67 -13.02 -0.74 -11.56
CA HIS A 67 -14.08 -1.36 -12.36
C HIS A 67 -15.31 -0.45 -12.38
N GLY A 68 -16.08 -0.50 -13.45
CA GLY A 68 -17.28 0.32 -13.60
C GLY A 68 -18.45 -0.04 -12.69
N SER A 69 -18.35 -1.12 -11.93
CA SER A 69 -19.35 -1.58 -10.96
C SER A 69 -18.69 -2.06 -9.69
N THR A 70 -19.49 -2.24 -8.63
CA THR A 70 -19.01 -2.80 -7.36
C THR A 70 -18.49 -4.22 -7.57
N GLN A 71 -17.28 -4.48 -7.08
CA GLN A 71 -16.62 -5.78 -7.16
C GLN A 71 -16.11 -6.20 -5.78
N ALA A 72 -16.14 -7.50 -5.52
CA ALA A 72 -15.45 -8.07 -4.37
C ALA A 72 -13.96 -8.16 -4.69
N ILE A 73 -13.12 -7.62 -3.80
CA ILE A 73 -11.66 -7.59 -3.97
C ILE A 73 -11.03 -8.30 -2.80
N THR A 74 -10.14 -9.25 -3.11
CA THR A 74 -9.31 -9.92 -2.10
C THR A 74 -7.86 -9.55 -2.36
N VAL A 75 -7.18 -9.04 -1.33
CA VAL A 75 -5.76 -8.71 -1.40
C VAL A 75 -5.01 -9.62 -0.43
N THR A 76 -4.00 -10.31 -0.94
CA THR A 76 -3.10 -11.12 -0.14
C THR A 76 -1.69 -10.54 -0.24
N LEU A 77 -1.09 -10.23 0.90
CA LEU A 77 0.29 -9.77 0.98
C LEU A 77 1.16 -10.88 1.54
N THR A 78 2.26 -11.17 0.85
CA THR A 78 3.28 -12.09 1.35
C THR A 78 4.46 -11.27 1.86
N LEU A 79 4.78 -11.43 3.11
CA LEU A 79 5.78 -10.62 3.82
C LEU A 79 6.81 -11.53 4.47
N VAL A 80 8.03 -11.03 4.54
CA VAL A 80 9.12 -11.67 5.30
C VAL A 80 9.50 -10.72 6.44
N ALA A 81 9.44 -11.20 7.68
CA ALA A 81 9.86 -10.42 8.83
C ALA A 81 11.37 -10.24 8.83
N LEU A 82 11.85 -9.01 8.99
CA LEU A 82 13.27 -8.71 9.11
C LEU A 82 13.74 -8.68 10.57
N GLU A 83 12.79 -8.50 11.49
CA GLU A 83 13.04 -8.52 12.94
C GLU A 83 12.02 -9.41 13.64
N VAL A 84 12.38 -9.97 14.74
CA VAL A 84 11.52 -10.78 15.59
C VAL A 84 11.41 -10.18 16.98
#